data_ddd3110c9016f4bc963b21e68d3d4011
#
_entry.id   ddd3110c9016f4bc963b21e68d3d4011
#
_cell.length_a   1.000
_cell.length_b   1.000
_cell.length_c   1.000
_cell.angle_alpha   90.00
_cell.angle_beta   90.00
_cell.angle_gamma   90.00
#
_symmetry.space_group_name_H-M   'P 1'
#
loop_
_entity.id
_entity.type
_entity.pdbx_description
1 polymer ?
#
loop_
_entity_poly.entity_id
_entity_poly.type
_entity_poly.pdbx_seq_one_letter_code
_entity_poly.pdbx_strand_id
1 'polypeptide(L)'
;MLEKNNSFSRTGKLLKYELLCSSQVLLPIYGILLLVSVIAYFEQGISASFNTGIMNNIESFLVLVYTGVFIAATVLTVMHLISRFKKTMFSDEAYLTMSLPVTVNNHLVSKLVSALLWGTLCIIVASLSFFLLFIRYINATDFMEILLNIFPSIMKELEISSVPGFLFALFICYITGLVEFVLWIYCIMSIGHLFKNHRRIAQVLAAVVIMVVSNNVTQVIFKHLISNLDRWNGSVESAFYTLVGIFVLCNIDFSSVYFAVSSFILSRKLNLE
;
A
#
# COMPACT_ATOMS: atom_id res chain seq x y z
N MET A 1 -9.81 -25.19 24.08
CA MET A 1 -8.91 -24.03 24.29
C MET A 1 -7.47 -24.26 23.81
N LEU A 2 -6.91 -25.46 23.93
CA LEU A 2 -5.53 -25.80 23.49
C LEU A 2 -5.33 -25.77 21.96
N GLU A 3 -6.35 -26.06 21.18
CA GLU A 3 -6.30 -26.05 19.71
C GLU A 3 -6.18 -24.64 19.10
N LYS A 4 -6.82 -23.65 19.73
CA LYS A 4 -6.79 -22.23 19.30
C LYS A 4 -5.41 -21.59 19.54
N ASN A 5 -4.72 -21.97 20.62
CA ASN A 5 -3.36 -21.49 20.92
C ASN A 5 -2.32 -22.03 19.92
N ASN A 6 -2.50 -23.27 19.44
CA ASN A 6 -1.62 -23.87 18.43
C ASN A 6 -1.77 -23.21 17.04
N SER A 7 -2.96 -22.74 16.67
CA SER A 7 -3.20 -22.09 15.38
C SER A 7 -2.48 -20.73 15.30
N PHE A 8 -2.57 -19.91 16.34
CA PHE A 8 -1.91 -18.58 16.38
C PHE A 8 -0.38 -18.70 16.35
N SER A 9 0.19 -19.66 17.09
CA SER A 9 1.63 -19.94 17.06
C SER A 9 2.11 -20.39 15.67
N ARG A 10 1.30 -21.17 14.95
CA ARG A 10 1.61 -21.66 13.59
C ARG A 10 1.56 -20.52 12.57
N THR A 11 0.53 -19.66 12.61
CA THR A 11 0.46 -18.47 11.75
C THR A 11 1.61 -17.49 12.00
N GLY A 12 2.04 -17.32 13.26
CA GLY A 12 3.20 -16.49 13.59
C GLY A 12 4.52 -17.03 13.00
N LYS A 13 4.70 -18.36 12.99
CA LYS A 13 5.87 -18.98 12.34
C LYS A 13 5.83 -18.77 10.82
N LEU A 14 4.67 -18.95 10.19
CA LEU A 14 4.50 -18.67 8.75
C LEU A 14 4.83 -17.22 8.41
N LEU A 15 4.31 -16.27 9.20
CA LEU A 15 4.60 -14.85 9.03
C LEU A 15 6.10 -14.55 9.12
N LYS A 16 6.79 -15.14 10.12
CA LYS A 16 8.25 -14.98 10.28
C LYS A 16 9.00 -15.43 9.02
N TYR A 17 8.66 -16.57 8.45
CA TYR A 17 9.31 -17.08 7.23
C TYR A 17 9.02 -16.20 6.02
N GLU A 18 7.78 -15.71 5.86
CA GLU A 18 7.42 -14.78 4.79
C GLU A 18 8.20 -13.46 4.90
N LEU A 19 8.33 -12.92 6.10
CA LEU A 19 9.10 -11.69 6.34
C LEU A 19 10.58 -11.89 6.04
N LEU A 20 11.20 -12.97 6.53
CA LEU A 20 12.61 -13.25 6.28
C LEU A 20 12.92 -13.46 4.80
N CYS A 21 12.05 -14.17 4.09
CA CYS A 21 12.26 -14.40 2.65
C CYS A 21 12.10 -13.10 1.83
N SER A 22 11.15 -12.25 2.19
CA SER A 22 10.95 -10.96 1.51
C SER A 22 12.03 -9.94 1.87
N SER A 23 12.58 -9.98 3.09
CA SER A 23 13.63 -9.05 3.52
C SER A 23 14.90 -9.12 2.68
N GLN A 24 15.28 -10.32 2.23
CA GLN A 24 16.47 -10.52 1.41
C GLN A 24 16.42 -9.78 0.06
N VAL A 25 15.23 -9.53 -0.47
CA VAL A 25 15.03 -8.82 -1.75
C VAL A 25 14.67 -7.34 -1.51
N LEU A 26 13.76 -7.05 -0.56
CA LEU A 26 13.24 -5.70 -0.39
C LEU A 26 14.21 -4.77 0.35
N LEU A 27 14.96 -5.27 1.34
CA LEU A 27 15.92 -4.43 2.07
C LEU A 27 17.02 -3.85 1.17
N PRO A 28 17.66 -4.60 0.26
CA PRO A 28 18.61 -4.01 -0.69
C PRO A 28 17.99 -2.94 -1.58
N ILE A 29 16.76 -3.14 -2.07
CA ILE A 29 16.05 -2.17 -2.91
C ILE A 29 15.84 -0.86 -2.14
N TYR A 30 15.37 -0.94 -0.89
CA TYR A 30 15.19 0.23 -0.04
C TYR A 30 16.51 0.90 0.34
N GLY A 31 17.56 0.09 0.54
CA GLY A 31 18.91 0.60 0.77
C GLY A 31 19.46 1.41 -0.42
N ILE A 32 19.23 0.95 -1.64
CA ILE A 32 19.61 1.68 -2.86
C ILE A 32 18.85 2.99 -2.97
N LEU A 33 17.53 3.00 -2.71
CA LEU A 33 16.73 4.21 -2.74
C LEU A 33 17.23 5.25 -1.75
N LEU A 34 17.52 4.85 -0.51
CA LEU A 34 18.08 5.75 0.51
C LEU A 34 19.48 6.23 0.15
N LEU A 35 20.33 5.36 -0.39
CA LEU A 35 21.67 5.74 -0.85
C LEU A 35 21.62 6.82 -1.93
N VAL A 36 20.77 6.64 -2.95
CA VAL A 36 20.61 7.64 -4.03
C VAL A 36 20.08 8.95 -3.49
N SER A 37 19.12 8.93 -2.54
CA SER A 37 18.61 10.16 -1.93
C SER A 37 19.67 10.89 -1.10
N VAL A 38 20.54 10.16 -0.39
CA VAL A 38 21.65 10.74 0.35
C VAL A 38 22.69 11.36 -0.59
N ILE A 39 23.02 10.69 -1.69
CA ILE A 39 23.96 11.22 -2.70
C ILE A 39 23.39 12.51 -3.29
N ALA A 40 22.11 12.54 -3.66
CA ALA A 40 21.46 13.72 -4.19
C ALA A 40 21.42 14.87 -3.17
N TYR A 41 21.22 14.58 -1.89
CA TYR A 41 21.29 15.57 -0.82
C TYR A 41 22.68 16.23 -0.70
N PHE A 42 23.77 15.45 -0.76
CA PHE A 42 25.14 16.00 -0.69
C PHE A 42 25.51 16.79 -1.94
N GLU A 43 25.10 16.34 -3.13
CA GLU A 43 25.35 17.04 -4.37
C GLU A 43 24.71 18.44 -4.38
N GLN A 44 23.45 18.56 -3.96
CA GLN A 44 22.77 19.84 -3.81
C GLN A 44 23.55 20.82 -2.90
N GLY A 45 24.30 20.30 -1.91
CA GLY A 45 25.18 21.10 -1.07
C GLY A 45 26.40 21.65 -1.76
N ILE A 46 26.95 20.88 -2.66
CA ILE A 46 28.10 21.26 -3.45
C ILE A 46 27.68 22.24 -4.57
N SER A 47 26.59 21.97 -5.25
CA SER A 47 26.08 22.81 -6.33
C SER A 47 25.71 24.23 -5.86
N ALA A 48 25.14 24.36 -4.67
CA ALA A 48 24.86 25.67 -4.06
C ALA A 48 26.13 26.52 -3.79
N SER A 49 27.28 25.86 -3.62
CA SER A 49 28.57 26.53 -3.38
C SER A 49 29.30 26.91 -4.67
N PHE A 50 29.05 26.20 -5.78
CA PHE A 50 29.73 26.35 -7.06
C PHE A 50 28.72 26.57 -8.19
N ASN A 51 28.01 27.66 -8.20
CA ASN A 51 26.96 27.98 -9.18
C ASN A 51 27.48 28.05 -10.64
N THR A 52 27.83 26.91 -11.24
CA THR A 52 28.28 26.74 -12.62
C THR A 52 27.24 25.96 -13.43
N GLY A 53 27.11 26.26 -14.72
CA GLY A 53 26.16 25.58 -15.60
C GLY A 53 26.33 24.04 -15.65
N ILE A 54 27.55 23.55 -15.38
CA ILE A 54 27.85 22.10 -15.31
C ILE A 54 27.19 21.49 -14.08
N MET A 55 27.22 22.16 -12.92
CA MET A 55 26.59 21.68 -11.68
C MET A 55 25.07 21.57 -11.81
N ASN A 56 24.43 22.54 -12.45
CA ASN A 56 22.97 22.50 -12.71
C ASN A 56 22.58 21.28 -13.58
N ASN A 57 23.44 20.90 -14.53
CA ASN A 57 23.18 19.70 -15.34
C ASN A 57 23.35 18.41 -14.53
N ILE A 58 24.30 18.35 -13.60
CA ILE A 58 24.51 17.21 -12.69
C ILE A 58 23.31 17.07 -11.74
N GLU A 59 22.85 18.16 -11.16
CA GLU A 59 21.65 18.19 -10.29
C GLU A 59 20.43 17.65 -11.03
N SER A 60 20.15 18.16 -12.23
CA SER A 60 19.01 17.71 -13.03
C SER A 60 19.11 16.22 -13.38
N PHE A 61 20.31 15.73 -13.67
CA PHE A 61 20.56 14.31 -13.93
C PHE A 61 20.32 13.45 -12.69
N LEU A 62 20.78 13.88 -11.51
CA LEU A 62 20.57 13.14 -10.25
C LEU A 62 19.11 13.09 -9.85
N VAL A 63 18.34 14.16 -10.04
CA VAL A 63 16.88 14.18 -9.81
C VAL A 63 16.18 13.19 -10.74
N LEU A 64 16.60 13.09 -12.00
CA LEU A 64 16.07 12.10 -12.95
C LEU A 64 16.40 10.67 -12.53
N VAL A 65 17.64 10.39 -12.13
CA VAL A 65 18.08 9.09 -11.61
C VAL A 65 17.28 8.73 -10.35
N TYR A 66 17.15 9.65 -9.40
CA TYR A 66 16.36 9.45 -8.19
C TYR A 66 14.91 9.09 -8.51
N THR A 67 14.27 9.84 -9.42
CA THR A 67 12.88 9.58 -9.83
C THR A 67 12.75 8.18 -10.44
N GLY A 68 13.70 7.77 -11.27
CA GLY A 68 13.74 6.42 -11.84
C GLY A 68 13.89 5.33 -10.78
N VAL A 69 14.79 5.52 -9.82
CA VAL A 69 15.00 4.56 -8.70
C VAL A 69 13.79 4.51 -7.77
N PHE A 70 13.14 5.65 -7.50
CA PHE A 70 11.93 5.75 -6.70
C PHE A 70 10.78 4.95 -7.32
N ILE A 71 10.54 5.15 -8.62
CA ILE A 71 9.51 4.38 -9.36
C ILE A 71 9.87 2.90 -9.39
N ALA A 72 11.14 2.57 -9.67
CA ALA A 72 11.59 1.19 -9.69
C ALA A 72 11.42 0.50 -8.33
N ALA A 73 11.75 1.15 -7.22
CA ALA A 73 11.62 0.60 -5.88
C ALA A 73 10.16 0.29 -5.53
N THR A 74 9.22 1.20 -5.85
CA THR A 74 7.79 0.99 -5.60
C THR A 74 7.23 -0.14 -6.47
N VAL A 75 7.54 -0.17 -7.76
CA VAL A 75 7.10 -1.22 -8.68
C VAL A 75 7.67 -2.57 -8.29
N LEU A 76 8.98 -2.65 -7.99
CA LEU A 76 9.62 -3.90 -7.56
C LEU A 76 9.06 -4.44 -6.25
N THR A 77 8.68 -3.57 -5.31
CA THR A 77 8.01 -3.98 -4.08
C THR A 77 6.69 -4.67 -4.38
N VAL A 78 5.83 -4.05 -5.19
CA VAL A 78 4.53 -4.63 -5.58
C VAL A 78 4.73 -5.93 -6.36
N MET A 79 5.63 -5.95 -7.33
CA MET A 79 5.93 -7.16 -8.12
C MET A 79 6.49 -8.29 -7.27
N HIS A 80 7.32 -7.99 -6.26
CA HIS A 80 7.83 -8.99 -5.33
C HIS A 80 6.69 -9.61 -4.50
N LEU A 81 5.79 -8.80 -3.94
CA LEU A 81 4.64 -9.29 -3.17
C LEU A 81 3.71 -10.17 -4.02
N ILE A 82 3.43 -9.76 -5.27
CA ILE A 82 2.66 -10.57 -6.23
C ILE A 82 3.36 -11.90 -6.52
N SER A 83 4.67 -11.85 -6.81
CA SER A 83 5.47 -13.04 -7.14
C SER A 83 5.52 -14.02 -5.97
N ARG A 84 5.69 -13.52 -4.75
CA ARG A 84 5.65 -14.34 -3.52
C ARG A 84 4.30 -15.02 -3.33
N PHE A 85 3.20 -14.28 -3.47
CA PHE A 85 1.86 -14.87 -3.39
C PHE A 85 1.68 -15.96 -4.44
N LYS A 86 2.04 -15.68 -5.71
CA LYS A 86 1.94 -16.64 -6.80
C LYS A 86 2.77 -17.90 -6.52
N LYS A 87 4.04 -17.74 -6.13
CA LYS A 87 4.98 -18.83 -5.94
C LYS A 87 4.53 -19.78 -4.83
N THR A 88 4.03 -19.23 -3.74
CA THR A 88 3.63 -20.01 -2.56
C THR A 88 2.22 -20.56 -2.61
N MET A 89 1.31 -19.99 -3.44
CA MET A 89 -0.08 -20.44 -3.53
C MET A 89 -0.44 -21.21 -4.80
N PHE A 90 0.34 -21.05 -5.89
CA PHE A 90 -0.04 -21.57 -7.20
C PHE A 90 1.10 -22.30 -7.94
N SER A 91 2.29 -22.37 -7.38
CA SER A 91 3.48 -23.04 -7.95
C SER A 91 3.81 -24.32 -7.19
N ASP A 92 4.91 -24.95 -7.52
CA ASP A 92 5.38 -26.19 -6.86
C ASP A 92 5.54 -26.04 -5.33
N GLU A 93 5.88 -24.85 -4.85
CA GLU A 93 5.90 -24.55 -3.41
C GLU A 93 4.50 -24.63 -2.76
N ALA A 94 3.43 -24.48 -3.54
CA ALA A 94 2.07 -24.55 -3.03
C ALA A 94 1.74 -25.95 -2.50
N TYR A 95 2.26 -27.01 -3.14
CA TYR A 95 2.07 -28.38 -2.67
C TYR A 95 2.63 -28.56 -1.25
N LEU A 96 3.85 -28.06 -1.01
CA LEU A 96 4.46 -28.11 0.32
C LEU A 96 3.73 -27.20 1.32
N THR A 97 3.30 -26.03 0.87
CA THR A 97 2.59 -25.06 1.73
C THR A 97 1.22 -25.59 2.15
N MET A 98 0.50 -26.26 1.26
CA MET A 98 -0.84 -26.83 1.53
C MET A 98 -0.78 -28.16 2.29
N SER A 99 0.37 -28.86 2.31
CA SER A 99 0.56 -30.06 3.14
C SER A 99 0.74 -29.74 4.64
N LEU A 100 0.99 -28.48 4.99
CA LEU A 100 1.06 -28.06 6.39
C LEU A 100 -0.32 -28.13 7.05
N PRO A 101 -0.41 -28.57 8.32
CA PRO A 101 -1.67 -28.68 9.06
C PRO A 101 -2.18 -27.30 9.52
N VAL A 102 -2.46 -26.40 8.52
CA VAL A 102 -2.91 -25.04 8.71
C VAL A 102 -4.01 -24.75 7.69
N THR A 103 -5.03 -24.01 8.08
CA THR A 103 -6.14 -23.65 7.17
C THR A 103 -5.69 -22.67 6.10
N VAL A 104 -6.33 -22.71 4.93
CA VAL A 104 -6.09 -21.77 3.81
C VAL A 104 -6.23 -20.30 4.26
N ASN A 105 -7.19 -20.02 5.12
CA ASN A 105 -7.41 -18.67 5.66
C ASN A 105 -6.21 -18.18 6.48
N ASN A 106 -5.57 -19.04 7.25
CA ASN A 106 -4.39 -18.67 8.02
C ASN A 106 -3.19 -18.36 7.11
N HIS A 107 -3.06 -19.07 5.98
CA HIS A 107 -2.07 -18.76 4.97
C HIS A 107 -2.36 -17.40 4.31
N LEU A 108 -3.61 -17.12 3.93
CA LEU A 108 -4.00 -15.82 3.37
C LEU A 108 -3.73 -14.68 4.34
N VAL A 109 -4.11 -14.84 5.62
CA VAL A 109 -3.90 -13.82 6.65
C VAL A 109 -2.41 -13.58 6.90
N SER A 110 -1.57 -14.62 6.99
CA SER A 110 -0.13 -14.43 7.19
C SER A 110 0.52 -13.66 6.03
N LYS A 111 0.08 -13.93 4.78
CA LYS A 111 0.56 -13.22 3.60
C LYS A 111 0.05 -11.78 3.55
N LEU A 112 -1.21 -11.56 3.90
CA LEU A 112 -1.79 -10.22 4.00
C LEU A 112 -1.00 -9.38 5.01
N VAL A 113 -0.76 -9.90 6.22
CA VAL A 113 0.01 -9.18 7.25
C VAL A 113 1.44 -8.90 6.79
N SER A 114 2.10 -9.86 6.13
CA SER A 114 3.43 -9.64 5.56
C SER A 114 3.42 -8.54 4.48
N ALA A 115 2.42 -8.55 3.59
CA ALA A 115 2.28 -7.53 2.54
C ALA A 115 2.00 -6.13 3.12
N LEU A 116 1.19 -6.06 4.18
CA LEU A 116 0.93 -4.80 4.89
C LEU A 116 2.21 -4.25 5.53
N LEU A 117 3.00 -5.10 6.20
CA LEU A 117 4.26 -4.68 6.82
C LEU A 117 5.27 -4.18 5.79
N TRP A 118 5.46 -4.89 4.68
CA TRP A 118 6.38 -4.45 3.63
C TRP A 118 5.85 -3.25 2.85
N GLY A 119 4.53 -3.16 2.64
CA GLY A 119 3.88 -1.99 2.02
C GLY A 119 4.03 -0.74 2.87
N THR A 120 3.81 -0.85 4.19
CA THR A 120 4.02 0.29 5.12
C THR A 120 5.49 0.69 5.19
N LEU A 121 6.41 -0.28 5.24
CA LEU A 121 7.85 0.01 5.22
C LEU A 121 8.27 0.71 3.92
N CYS A 122 7.73 0.29 2.77
CA CYS A 122 7.96 0.95 1.49
C CYS A 122 7.59 2.43 1.54
N ILE A 123 6.40 2.75 2.07
CA ILE A 123 5.93 4.15 2.18
C ILE A 123 6.78 4.95 3.16
N ILE A 124 7.17 4.36 4.29
CA ILE A 124 8.05 5.03 5.26
C ILE A 124 9.41 5.37 4.62
N VAL A 125 10.02 4.41 3.92
CA VAL A 125 11.29 4.61 3.24
C VAL A 125 11.16 5.63 2.11
N ALA A 126 10.10 5.56 1.33
CA ALA A 126 9.79 6.49 0.26
C ALA A 126 9.60 7.92 0.80
N SER A 127 8.84 8.08 1.89
CA SER A 127 8.63 9.38 2.54
C SER A 127 9.93 9.95 3.10
N LEU A 128 10.74 9.11 3.76
CA LEU A 128 12.05 9.52 4.28
C LEU A 128 13.00 9.95 3.15
N SER A 129 13.04 9.18 2.07
CA SER A 129 13.84 9.47 0.88
C SER A 129 13.42 10.81 0.23
N PHE A 130 12.12 11.02 0.09
CA PHE A 130 11.57 12.28 -0.42
C PHE A 130 11.88 13.46 0.51
N PHE A 131 11.74 13.27 1.80
CA PHE A 131 12.07 14.29 2.80
C PHE A 131 13.55 14.71 2.74
N LEU A 132 14.48 13.76 2.55
CA LEU A 132 15.91 14.06 2.40
C LEU A 132 16.19 14.96 1.19
N LEU A 133 15.49 14.78 0.08
CA LEU A 133 15.61 15.66 -1.09
C LEU A 133 15.07 17.06 -0.82
N PHE A 134 13.91 17.15 -0.18
CA PHE A 134 13.22 18.42 0.00
C PHE A 134 13.79 19.29 1.12
N ILE A 135 14.40 18.69 2.15
CA ILE A 135 14.91 19.46 3.32
C ILE A 135 15.96 20.51 2.95
N ARG A 136 16.59 20.37 1.79
CA ARG A 136 17.59 21.33 1.33
C ARG A 136 17.01 22.46 0.46
N TYR A 137 15.94 22.20 -0.27
CA TYR A 137 15.22 23.24 -1.01
C TYR A 137 14.40 24.15 -0.08
N ILE A 138 14.00 23.62 1.06
CA ILE A 138 13.22 24.33 2.05
C ILE A 138 14.16 24.70 3.19
N ASN A 139 14.46 25.99 3.38
CA ASN A 139 15.17 26.45 4.56
C ASN A 139 14.44 25.96 5.81
N ALA A 140 15.16 25.71 6.90
CA ALA A 140 14.56 25.27 8.16
C ALA A 140 13.45 26.22 8.64
N THR A 141 13.57 27.52 8.34
CA THR A 141 12.55 28.56 8.59
C THR A 141 11.29 28.32 7.77
N ASP A 142 11.42 28.05 6.48
CA ASP A 142 10.30 27.82 5.57
C ASP A 142 9.57 26.50 5.90
N PHE A 143 10.32 25.46 6.29
CA PHE A 143 9.73 24.20 6.75
C PHE A 143 8.93 24.38 8.04
N MET A 144 9.47 25.14 9.01
CA MET A 144 8.73 25.46 10.23
C MET A 144 7.52 26.34 9.92
N GLU A 145 7.62 27.24 8.97
CA GLU A 145 6.49 28.05 8.49
C GLU A 145 5.39 27.20 7.85
N ILE A 146 5.75 26.23 7.02
CA ILE A 146 4.82 25.25 6.44
C ILE A 146 4.10 24.49 7.56
N LEU A 147 4.84 23.95 8.52
CA LEU A 147 4.25 23.17 9.62
C LEU A 147 3.37 24.04 10.54
N LEU A 148 3.81 25.26 10.85
CA LEU A 148 3.13 26.12 11.82
C LEU A 148 1.99 26.93 11.21
N ASN A 149 2.00 27.19 9.90
CA ASN A 149 1.00 28.03 9.24
C ASN A 149 0.11 27.25 8.28
N ILE A 150 0.66 26.39 7.41
CA ILE A 150 -0.14 25.67 6.40
C ILE A 150 -0.98 24.59 7.05
N PHE A 151 -0.40 23.78 7.95
CA PHE A 151 -1.16 22.72 8.60
C PHE A 151 -2.32 23.24 9.47
N PRO A 152 -2.13 24.27 10.33
CA PRO A 152 -3.25 24.89 11.04
C PRO A 152 -4.26 25.59 10.12
N SER A 153 -3.81 26.15 8.97
CA SER A 153 -4.73 26.77 8.02
C SER A 153 -5.67 25.75 7.39
N ILE A 154 -5.15 24.58 6.99
CA ILE A 154 -5.96 23.46 6.50
C ILE A 154 -6.94 22.98 7.57
N MET A 155 -6.49 22.87 8.82
CA MET A 155 -7.37 22.50 9.94
C MET A 155 -8.49 23.51 10.15
N LYS A 156 -8.17 24.79 10.04
CA LYS A 156 -9.14 25.88 10.18
C LYS A 156 -10.14 25.92 9.03
N GLU A 157 -9.71 25.70 7.79
CA GLU A 157 -10.61 25.63 6.62
C GLU A 157 -11.57 24.43 6.69
N LEU A 158 -11.09 23.30 7.23
CA LEU A 158 -11.90 22.10 7.45
C LEU A 158 -12.69 22.16 8.76
N GLU A 159 -12.59 23.27 9.53
CA GLU A 159 -13.21 23.45 10.85
C GLU A 159 -12.87 22.29 11.83
N ILE A 160 -11.75 21.60 11.64
CA ILE A 160 -11.37 20.44 12.43
C ILE A 160 -10.86 20.90 13.79
N SER A 161 -11.57 20.50 14.84
CA SER A 161 -11.24 20.87 16.23
C SER A 161 -10.09 20.04 16.82
N SER A 162 -9.89 18.79 16.36
CA SER A 162 -8.89 17.88 16.93
C SER A 162 -7.89 17.36 15.91
N VAL A 163 -6.61 17.81 16.00
CA VAL A 163 -5.50 17.29 15.19
C VAL A 163 -5.32 15.76 15.36
N PRO A 164 -5.36 15.19 16.59
CA PRO A 164 -5.26 13.73 16.77
C PRO A 164 -6.37 12.96 16.07
N GLY A 165 -7.61 13.47 16.08
CA GLY A 165 -8.73 12.85 15.38
C GLY A 165 -8.54 12.81 13.88
N PHE A 166 -8.04 13.91 13.28
CA PHE A 166 -7.72 13.98 11.87
C PHE A 166 -6.62 12.98 11.45
N LEU A 167 -5.51 12.95 12.19
CA LEU A 167 -4.42 12.01 11.92
C LEU A 167 -4.86 10.55 12.08
N PHE A 168 -5.70 10.26 13.06
CA PHE A 168 -6.28 8.93 13.26
C PHE A 168 -7.21 8.53 12.10
N ALA A 169 -8.02 9.45 11.60
CA ALA A 169 -8.87 9.24 10.44
C ALA A 169 -8.05 8.90 9.18
N LEU A 170 -6.98 9.68 8.92
CA LEU A 170 -6.06 9.41 7.81
C LEU A 170 -5.35 8.06 7.96
N PHE A 171 -4.93 7.72 9.18
CA PHE A 171 -4.28 6.44 9.46
C PHE A 171 -5.21 5.25 9.19
N ILE A 172 -6.48 5.33 9.60
CA ILE A 172 -7.47 4.28 9.32
C ILE A 172 -7.74 4.18 7.81
N CYS A 173 -7.91 5.30 7.10
CA CYS A 173 -8.06 5.31 5.64
C CYS A 173 -6.88 4.62 4.95
N TYR A 174 -5.66 4.92 5.39
CA TYR A 174 -4.44 4.34 4.86
C TYR A 174 -4.41 2.81 5.06
N ILE A 175 -4.64 2.34 6.28
CA ILE A 175 -4.60 0.90 6.58
C ILE A 175 -5.69 0.15 5.82
N THR A 176 -6.94 0.66 5.80
CA THR A 176 -8.05 0.00 5.09
C THR A 176 -7.83 -0.01 3.59
N GLY A 177 -7.30 1.07 3.01
CA GLY A 177 -6.94 1.13 1.59
C GLY A 177 -5.81 0.17 1.20
N LEU A 178 -4.79 0.01 2.07
CA LEU A 178 -3.73 -0.98 1.86
C LEU A 178 -4.28 -2.42 1.91
N VAL A 179 -5.15 -2.73 2.87
CA VAL A 179 -5.79 -4.04 2.99
C VAL A 179 -6.60 -4.35 1.74
N GLU A 180 -7.42 -3.40 1.29
CA GLU A 180 -8.21 -3.54 0.07
C GLU A 180 -7.32 -3.78 -1.14
N PHE A 181 -6.28 -2.97 -1.34
CA PHE A 181 -5.37 -3.10 -2.47
C PHE A 181 -4.68 -4.47 -2.53
N VAL A 182 -4.19 -4.97 -1.40
CA VAL A 182 -3.54 -6.29 -1.34
C VAL A 182 -4.53 -7.42 -1.63
N LEU A 183 -5.73 -7.36 -1.05
CA LEU A 183 -6.77 -8.38 -1.25
C LEU A 183 -7.33 -8.33 -2.69
N TRP A 184 -7.44 -7.17 -3.30
CA TRP A 184 -7.78 -7.00 -4.71
C TRP A 184 -6.79 -7.75 -5.61
N ILE A 185 -5.48 -7.61 -5.36
CA ILE A 185 -4.44 -8.35 -6.09
C ILE A 185 -4.61 -9.87 -5.88
N TYR A 186 -4.84 -10.32 -4.64
CA TYR A 186 -5.02 -11.75 -4.35
C TYR A 186 -6.26 -12.32 -5.03
N CYS A 187 -7.34 -11.57 -5.08
CA CYS A 187 -8.57 -11.93 -5.78
C CYS A 187 -8.33 -12.11 -7.30
N ILE A 188 -7.67 -11.15 -7.94
CA ILE A 188 -7.31 -11.22 -9.37
C ILE A 188 -6.44 -12.44 -9.66
N MET A 189 -5.43 -12.68 -8.84
CA MET A 189 -4.54 -13.83 -9.00
C MET A 189 -5.31 -15.16 -8.86
N SER A 190 -6.20 -15.25 -7.88
CA SER A 190 -7.03 -16.44 -7.65
C SER A 190 -7.98 -16.72 -8.81
N ILE A 191 -8.66 -15.70 -9.32
CA ILE A 191 -9.57 -15.82 -10.49
C ILE A 191 -8.79 -16.22 -11.74
N GLY A 192 -7.62 -15.62 -11.97
CA GLY A 192 -6.81 -15.94 -13.14
C GLY A 192 -6.35 -17.41 -13.19
N HIS A 193 -6.17 -18.03 -12.02
CA HIS A 193 -5.78 -19.44 -11.94
C HIS A 193 -6.91 -20.44 -12.20
N LEU A 194 -8.16 -19.99 -12.30
CA LEU A 194 -9.26 -20.84 -12.75
C LEU A 194 -9.16 -21.21 -14.25
N PHE A 195 -8.41 -20.44 -15.03
CA PHE A 195 -8.25 -20.63 -16.48
C PHE A 195 -6.91 -21.30 -16.82
N LYS A 196 -6.94 -22.55 -17.30
CA LYS A 196 -5.72 -23.33 -17.63
C LYS A 196 -4.86 -22.68 -18.74
N ASN A 197 -5.45 -22.27 -19.85
CA ASN A 197 -4.71 -21.89 -21.07
C ASN A 197 -4.39 -20.40 -21.19
N HIS A 198 -5.18 -19.51 -20.57
CA HIS A 198 -5.05 -18.06 -20.74
C HIS A 198 -4.99 -17.30 -19.38
N ARG A 199 -4.21 -17.83 -18.44
CA ARG A 199 -4.12 -17.29 -17.05
C ARG A 199 -3.86 -15.78 -17.01
N ARG A 200 -2.92 -15.27 -17.83
CA ARG A 200 -2.57 -13.83 -17.85
C ARG A 200 -3.71 -12.96 -18.38
N ILE A 201 -4.37 -13.40 -19.46
CA ILE A 201 -5.50 -12.68 -20.05
C ILE A 201 -6.67 -12.65 -19.05
N ALA A 202 -6.95 -13.77 -18.40
CA ALA A 202 -8.00 -13.85 -17.38
C ALA A 202 -7.71 -12.95 -16.17
N GLN A 203 -6.44 -12.84 -15.74
CA GLN A 203 -6.04 -11.90 -14.68
C GLN A 203 -6.26 -10.44 -15.07
N VAL A 204 -5.89 -10.06 -16.30
CA VAL A 204 -6.11 -8.69 -16.80
C VAL A 204 -7.61 -8.38 -16.92
N LEU A 205 -8.39 -9.29 -17.48
CA LEU A 205 -9.84 -9.13 -17.59
C LEU A 205 -10.50 -9.04 -16.21
N ALA A 206 -10.12 -9.91 -15.27
CA ALA A 206 -10.62 -9.86 -13.90
C ALA A 206 -10.27 -8.52 -13.23
N ALA A 207 -9.03 -8.04 -13.41
CA ALA A 207 -8.60 -6.75 -12.87
C ALA A 207 -9.46 -5.60 -13.39
N VAL A 208 -9.68 -5.55 -14.71
CA VAL A 208 -10.51 -4.51 -15.34
C VAL A 208 -11.97 -4.59 -14.86
N VAL A 209 -12.56 -5.78 -14.86
CA VAL A 209 -13.95 -5.96 -14.44
C VAL A 209 -14.13 -5.56 -12.97
N ILE A 210 -13.29 -6.05 -12.09
CA ILE A 210 -13.37 -5.72 -10.66
C ILE A 210 -13.17 -4.22 -10.44
N MET A 211 -12.18 -3.61 -11.11
CA MET A 211 -11.91 -2.18 -11.02
C MET A 211 -13.10 -1.34 -11.50
N VAL A 212 -13.71 -1.69 -12.64
CA VAL A 212 -14.89 -0.99 -13.17
C VAL A 212 -16.07 -1.14 -12.21
N VAL A 213 -16.33 -2.34 -11.71
CA VAL A 213 -17.45 -2.58 -10.78
C VAL A 213 -17.25 -1.83 -9.47
N SER A 214 -16.08 -1.95 -8.84
CA SER A 214 -15.79 -1.27 -7.56
C SER A 214 -15.86 0.25 -7.70
N ASN A 215 -15.27 0.83 -8.76
CA ASN A 215 -15.35 2.26 -9.02
C ASN A 215 -16.79 2.75 -9.23
N ASN A 216 -17.61 2.03 -10.03
CA ASN A 216 -19.00 2.42 -10.24
C ASN A 216 -19.81 2.38 -8.93
N VAL A 217 -19.66 1.32 -8.13
CA VAL A 217 -20.33 1.21 -6.84
C VAL A 217 -19.92 2.36 -5.92
N THR A 218 -18.63 2.61 -5.79
CA THR A 218 -18.11 3.73 -4.98
C THR A 218 -18.64 5.07 -5.46
N GLN A 219 -18.63 5.33 -6.77
CA GLN A 219 -19.15 6.58 -7.34
C GLN A 219 -20.65 6.77 -7.05
N VAL A 220 -21.47 5.73 -7.18
CA VAL A 220 -22.90 5.82 -6.86
C VAL A 220 -23.13 6.16 -5.39
N ILE A 221 -22.39 5.52 -4.47
CA ILE A 221 -22.48 5.79 -3.04
C ILE A 221 -22.08 7.25 -2.76
N PHE A 222 -20.92 7.69 -3.25
CA PHE A 222 -20.44 9.05 -3.03
C PHE A 222 -21.35 10.12 -3.67
N LYS A 223 -21.85 9.88 -4.88
CA LYS A 223 -22.80 10.80 -5.53
C LYS A 223 -24.08 10.97 -4.71
N HIS A 224 -24.62 9.87 -4.19
CA HIS A 224 -25.81 9.92 -3.33
C HIS A 224 -25.54 10.66 -2.02
N LEU A 225 -24.35 10.49 -1.44
CA LEU A 225 -23.94 11.19 -0.24
C LEU A 225 -23.76 12.69 -0.48
N ILE A 226 -23.02 13.08 -1.52
CA ILE A 226 -22.78 14.49 -1.84
C ILE A 226 -24.11 15.20 -2.11
N SER A 227 -25.06 14.57 -2.81
CA SER A 227 -26.39 15.14 -3.03
C SER A 227 -27.22 15.34 -1.75
N ASN A 228 -26.88 14.62 -0.69
CA ASN A 228 -27.51 14.78 0.61
C ASN A 228 -26.74 15.74 1.53
N LEU A 229 -25.46 16.03 1.26
CA LEU A 229 -24.68 17.02 2.01
C LEU A 229 -25.24 18.43 1.89
N ASP A 230 -25.87 18.79 0.77
CA ASP A 230 -26.57 20.07 0.60
C ASP A 230 -27.75 20.25 1.60
N ARG A 231 -28.24 19.14 2.15
CA ARG A 231 -29.29 19.10 3.20
C ARG A 231 -28.72 18.91 4.61
N TRP A 232 -27.39 18.80 4.72
CA TRP A 232 -26.71 18.54 5.97
C TRP A 232 -26.61 19.83 6.79
N ASN A 233 -27.30 19.87 7.92
CA ASN A 233 -27.25 21.01 8.85
C ASN A 233 -26.09 20.90 9.88
N GLY A 234 -25.12 20.03 9.64
CA GLY A 234 -23.96 19.82 10.52
C GLY A 234 -22.76 20.68 10.15
N SER A 235 -21.74 20.67 11.00
CA SER A 235 -20.45 21.32 10.74
C SER A 235 -19.67 20.63 9.60
N VAL A 236 -18.74 21.36 8.97
CA VAL A 236 -17.82 20.83 7.95
C VAL A 236 -17.01 19.66 8.52
N GLU A 237 -16.61 19.75 9.79
CA GLU A 237 -15.93 18.66 10.51
C GLU A 237 -16.77 17.38 10.52
N SER A 238 -18.07 17.45 10.84
CA SER A 238 -18.94 16.28 10.86
C SER A 238 -19.14 15.67 9.47
N ALA A 239 -19.20 16.50 8.42
CA ALA A 239 -19.27 16.04 7.05
C ALA A 239 -17.97 15.31 6.63
N PHE A 240 -16.81 15.85 7.02
CA PHE A 240 -15.51 15.21 6.78
C PHE A 240 -15.43 13.82 7.41
N TYR A 241 -15.71 13.68 8.71
CA TYR A 241 -15.66 12.37 9.37
C TYR A 241 -16.70 11.40 8.82
N THR A 242 -17.85 11.87 8.37
CA THR A 242 -18.87 11.03 7.71
C THR A 242 -18.35 10.48 6.39
N LEU A 243 -17.74 11.33 5.54
CA LEU A 243 -17.14 10.90 4.27
C LEU A 243 -16.00 9.89 4.49
N VAL A 244 -15.13 10.16 5.47
CA VAL A 244 -14.06 9.22 5.87
C VAL A 244 -14.65 7.90 6.35
N GLY A 245 -15.67 7.93 7.21
CA GLY A 245 -16.32 6.72 7.72
C GLY A 245 -16.89 5.85 6.61
N ILE A 246 -17.54 6.46 5.62
CA ILE A 246 -18.11 5.75 4.48
C ILE A 246 -17.02 5.20 3.57
N PHE A 247 -15.97 5.95 3.33
CA PHE A 247 -14.81 5.45 2.58
C PHE A 247 -14.21 4.21 3.25
N VAL A 248 -14.02 4.25 4.56
CA VAL A 248 -13.52 3.11 5.35
C VAL A 248 -14.47 1.91 5.27
N LEU A 249 -15.77 2.12 5.38
CA LEU A 249 -16.78 1.05 5.25
C LEU A 249 -16.73 0.42 3.86
N CYS A 250 -16.70 1.21 2.79
CA CYS A 250 -16.55 0.69 1.42
C CYS A 250 -15.28 -0.18 1.27
N ASN A 251 -14.13 0.28 1.78
CA ASN A 251 -12.89 -0.49 1.73
C ASN A 251 -12.99 -1.82 2.50
N ILE A 252 -13.67 -1.83 3.66
CA ILE A 252 -13.89 -3.05 4.46
C ILE A 252 -14.81 -4.02 3.70
N ASP A 253 -15.89 -3.53 3.10
CA ASP A 253 -16.85 -4.34 2.35
C ASP A 253 -16.18 -5.00 1.13
N PHE A 254 -15.47 -4.22 0.31
CA PHE A 254 -14.70 -4.77 -0.82
C PHE A 254 -13.62 -5.75 -0.36
N SER A 255 -12.88 -5.43 0.69
CA SER A 255 -11.87 -6.31 1.27
C SER A 255 -12.47 -7.64 1.70
N SER A 256 -13.64 -7.64 2.34
CA SER A 256 -14.31 -8.85 2.78
C SER A 256 -14.74 -9.74 1.61
N VAL A 257 -15.26 -9.14 0.54
CA VAL A 257 -15.64 -9.84 -0.70
C VAL A 257 -14.40 -10.44 -1.37
N TYR A 258 -13.32 -9.66 -1.52
CA TYR A 258 -12.08 -10.13 -2.15
C TYR A 258 -11.44 -11.27 -1.34
N PHE A 259 -11.45 -11.18 -0.02
CA PHE A 259 -10.98 -12.24 0.86
C PHE A 259 -11.82 -13.51 0.72
N ALA A 260 -13.16 -13.37 0.74
CA ALA A 260 -14.07 -14.51 0.62
C ALA A 260 -13.91 -15.23 -0.72
N VAL A 261 -13.83 -14.48 -1.83
CA VAL A 261 -13.61 -15.04 -3.18
C VAL A 261 -12.26 -15.75 -3.27
N SER A 262 -11.18 -15.13 -2.79
CA SER A 262 -9.85 -15.72 -2.78
C SER A 262 -9.81 -17.00 -1.95
N SER A 263 -10.37 -16.97 -0.74
CA SER A 263 -10.44 -18.14 0.16
C SER A 263 -11.26 -19.27 -0.46
N PHE A 264 -12.41 -18.96 -1.06
CA PHE A 264 -13.27 -19.97 -1.73
C PHE A 264 -12.55 -20.65 -2.89
N ILE A 265 -11.89 -19.88 -3.77
CA ILE A 265 -11.14 -20.41 -4.90
C ILE A 265 -9.99 -21.30 -4.42
N LEU A 266 -9.20 -20.81 -3.47
CA LEU A 266 -8.04 -21.52 -2.95
C LEU A 266 -8.44 -22.80 -2.20
N SER A 267 -9.60 -22.85 -1.51
CA SER A 267 -10.04 -24.01 -0.74
C SER A 267 -10.73 -25.10 -1.57
N ARG A 268 -11.39 -24.74 -2.67
CA ARG A 268 -12.29 -25.67 -3.39
C ARG A 268 -11.91 -25.94 -4.83
N LYS A 269 -11.18 -25.05 -5.49
CA LYS A 269 -10.92 -25.12 -6.93
C LYS A 269 -9.43 -25.11 -7.30
N LEU A 270 -8.55 -25.25 -6.32
CA LEU A 270 -7.12 -25.31 -6.59
C LEU A 270 -6.77 -26.72 -7.10
N ASN A 271 -6.76 -26.89 -8.43
CA ASN A 271 -6.06 -28.01 -9.04
C ASN A 271 -4.58 -27.65 -9.11
N LEU A 272 -3.78 -28.32 -8.29
CA LEU A 272 -2.31 -28.20 -8.25
C LEU A 272 -1.64 -29.05 -9.37
N GLU A 273 -2.30 -29.22 -10.52
CA GLU A 273 -1.75 -29.84 -11.71
C GLU A 273 -1.05 -28.83 -12.64
#